data_3f7cc1a22e64988b587ead1e47443d3b
#
_entry.id   3f7cc1a22e64988b587ead1e47443d3b
#
_cell.length_a   1.000
_cell.length_b   1.000
_cell.length_c   1.000
_cell.angle_alpha   90.00
_cell.angle_beta   90.00
_cell.angle_gamma   90.00
#
_symmetry.space_group_name_H-M   'P 1'
#
loop_
_entity.id
_entity.type
_entity.pdbx_description
1 polymer ?
#
loop_
_entity_poly.entity_id
_entity_poly.type
_entity_poly.pdbx_seq_one_letter_code
_entity_poly.pdbx_strand_id
1 'polypeptide(L)'
;MRKNRIAGRIALRYTADMKSLTIIAMPTSHAQKVRSLLHDEFGNELAPEISDGSGPCRHCLRYASAGDPLLLFSYRPFDKSAPYQEIGPVFIHANGCPRFPSDGGFPEDFSRRPLILRPYDASDKIHDSQVFAEAGGAESAALALLADPAVAYVHARSSTRGCFMFRIERAGAGTS
;
A
#
# COMPACT_ATOMS: atom_id res chain seq x y z
N MET A 1 -35.12 -21.58 -24.07
CA MET A 1 -34.14 -21.90 -23.01
C MET A 1 -32.71 -21.74 -23.51
N ARG A 2 -32.17 -20.49 -23.71
CA ARG A 2 -30.78 -20.25 -24.18
C ARG A 2 -30.14 -18.99 -23.56
N LYS A 3 -30.58 -18.52 -22.38
CA LYS A 3 -30.07 -17.26 -21.78
C LYS A 3 -29.06 -17.42 -20.62
N ASN A 4 -28.77 -18.66 -20.13
CA ASN A 4 -27.93 -18.82 -18.92
C ASN A 4 -26.50 -19.30 -19.15
N ARG A 5 -26.02 -19.48 -20.39
CA ARG A 5 -24.63 -19.96 -20.63
C ARG A 5 -23.59 -18.83 -20.81
N ILE A 6 -24.03 -17.63 -21.12
CA ILE A 6 -23.11 -16.50 -21.37
C ILE A 6 -22.69 -15.82 -20.06
N ALA A 7 -23.63 -15.66 -19.13
CA ALA A 7 -23.33 -15.06 -17.82
C ALA A 7 -22.36 -15.90 -16.98
N GLY A 8 -22.49 -17.22 -17.00
CA GLY A 8 -21.57 -18.12 -16.30
C GLY A 8 -20.13 -18.14 -16.85
N ARG A 9 -19.97 -17.93 -18.17
CA ARG A 9 -18.63 -17.86 -18.80
C ARG A 9 -17.92 -16.53 -18.58
N ILE A 10 -18.66 -15.43 -18.43
CA ILE A 10 -18.10 -14.11 -18.12
C ILE A 10 -17.65 -14.09 -16.64
N ALA A 11 -18.47 -14.60 -15.73
CA ALA A 11 -18.13 -14.70 -14.32
C ALA A 11 -16.91 -15.61 -14.07
N LEU A 12 -16.81 -16.76 -14.77
CA LEU A 12 -15.65 -17.67 -14.63
C LEU A 12 -14.34 -17.10 -15.24
N ARG A 13 -14.42 -16.29 -16.29
CA ARG A 13 -13.24 -15.63 -16.84
C ARG A 13 -12.77 -14.47 -15.96
N TYR A 14 -13.70 -13.75 -15.31
CA TYR A 14 -13.36 -12.65 -14.42
C TYR A 14 -12.68 -13.12 -13.12
N THR A 15 -13.05 -14.30 -12.61
CA THR A 15 -12.43 -14.88 -11.40
C THR A 15 -11.08 -15.57 -11.65
N ALA A 16 -10.76 -15.95 -12.89
CA ALA A 16 -9.49 -16.60 -13.22
C ALA A 16 -8.32 -15.61 -13.40
N ASP A 17 -8.61 -14.36 -13.80
CA ASP A 17 -7.58 -13.34 -14.10
C ASP A 17 -7.22 -12.45 -12.88
N MET A 18 -7.98 -12.52 -11.78
CA MET A 18 -7.76 -11.69 -10.57
C MET A 18 -6.99 -12.41 -9.45
N LYS A 19 -6.13 -13.37 -9.78
CA LYS A 19 -5.43 -14.17 -8.75
C LYS A 19 -4.18 -13.52 -8.17
N SER A 20 -3.74 -12.40 -8.65
CA SER A 20 -2.53 -11.75 -8.14
C SER A 20 -2.73 -10.25 -7.94
N LEU A 21 -2.09 -9.74 -6.90
CA LEU A 21 -2.04 -8.32 -6.56
C LEU A 21 -0.67 -7.77 -6.93
N THR A 22 -0.63 -6.51 -7.34
CA THR A 22 0.61 -5.73 -7.42
C THR A 22 0.72 -4.88 -6.17
N ILE A 23 1.80 -5.06 -5.43
CA ILE A 23 2.09 -4.30 -4.21
C ILE A 23 3.07 -3.18 -4.54
N ILE A 24 2.67 -1.95 -4.26
CA ILE A 24 3.47 -0.77 -4.56
C ILE A 24 3.99 -0.17 -3.26
N ALA A 25 5.26 -0.45 -2.99
CA ALA A 25 6.03 0.16 -1.92
C ALA A 25 6.54 1.55 -2.34
N MET A 26 6.97 2.36 -1.39
CA MET A 26 7.61 3.65 -1.64
C MET A 26 8.70 3.54 -2.71
N PRO A 27 8.76 4.44 -3.69
CA PRO A 27 9.81 4.43 -4.72
C PRO A 27 11.22 4.55 -4.13
N THR A 28 12.18 3.80 -4.68
CA THR A 28 13.59 3.87 -4.25
C THR A 28 14.18 5.26 -4.39
N SER A 29 13.83 5.97 -5.48
CA SER A 29 14.26 7.35 -5.70
C SER A 29 13.81 8.30 -4.58
N HIS A 30 12.57 8.15 -4.10
CA HIS A 30 12.07 8.95 -2.98
C HIS A 30 12.80 8.60 -1.67
N ALA A 31 12.93 7.32 -1.36
CA ALA A 31 13.63 6.85 -0.16
C ALA A 31 15.11 7.29 -0.14
N GLN A 32 15.79 7.24 -1.29
CA GLN A 32 17.18 7.72 -1.43
C GLN A 32 17.27 9.23 -1.24
N LYS A 33 16.35 10.00 -1.84
CA LYS A 33 16.30 11.45 -1.68
C LYS A 33 16.15 11.86 -0.21
N VAL A 34 15.23 11.23 0.51
CA VAL A 34 15.00 11.49 1.94
C VAL A 34 16.24 11.16 2.77
N ARG A 35 16.91 10.02 2.51
CA ARG A 35 18.14 9.62 3.21
C ARG A 35 19.30 10.58 2.95
N SER A 36 19.45 11.08 1.74
CA SER A 36 20.58 11.93 1.37
C SER A 36 20.43 13.37 1.83
N LEU A 37 19.19 13.89 1.82
CA LEU A 37 18.93 15.27 2.18
C LEU A 37 18.65 15.48 3.68
N LEU A 38 18.22 14.43 4.38
CA LEU A 38 17.69 14.49 5.75
C LEU A 38 16.62 15.58 5.92
N HIS A 39 15.81 15.77 4.86
CA HIS A 39 14.63 16.63 4.83
C HIS A 39 13.54 15.92 4.04
N ASP A 40 12.29 16.14 4.42
CA ASP A 40 11.17 15.74 3.59
C ASP A 40 10.75 16.87 2.60
N GLU A 41 9.78 16.59 1.75
CA GLU A 41 9.29 17.56 0.76
C GLU A 41 8.46 18.70 1.39
N PHE A 42 8.16 18.61 2.68
CA PHE A 42 7.38 19.59 3.44
C PHE A 42 8.26 20.48 4.34
N GLY A 43 9.59 20.34 4.28
CA GLY A 43 10.56 21.16 4.99
C GLY A 43 10.87 20.68 6.41
N ASN A 44 10.45 19.46 6.79
CA ASN A 44 10.83 18.89 8.08
C ASN A 44 12.27 18.37 8.03
N GLU A 45 13.10 18.80 8.97
CA GLU A 45 14.43 18.24 9.21
C GLU A 45 14.31 16.86 9.86
N LEU A 46 15.16 15.92 9.45
CA LEU A 46 15.10 14.54 9.89
C LEU A 46 16.37 14.15 10.63
N ALA A 47 16.18 13.39 11.70
CA ALA A 47 17.26 12.70 12.41
C ALA A 47 16.90 11.22 12.58
N PRO A 48 17.88 10.30 12.53
CA PRO A 48 17.60 8.91 12.80
C PRO A 48 17.06 8.68 14.21
N GLU A 49 15.98 7.91 14.31
CA GLU A 49 15.39 7.44 15.56
C GLU A 49 15.66 5.94 15.71
N ILE A 50 15.95 5.48 16.91
CA ILE A 50 16.17 4.06 17.16
C ILE A 50 14.83 3.36 17.33
N SER A 51 14.60 2.35 16.50
CA SER A 51 13.38 1.53 16.54
C SER A 51 13.28 0.73 17.84
N ASP A 52 12.07 0.65 18.37
CA ASP A 52 11.69 -0.31 19.42
C ASP A 52 11.18 -1.66 18.87
N GLY A 53 11.24 -1.85 17.55
CA GLY A 53 10.68 -3.02 16.85
C GLY A 53 9.28 -2.79 16.27
N SER A 54 8.69 -1.60 16.43
CA SER A 54 7.32 -1.32 16.00
C SER A 54 7.20 -0.48 14.72
N GLY A 55 8.32 0.02 14.18
CA GLY A 55 8.35 0.92 13.02
C GLY A 55 8.25 0.20 11.66
N PRO A 56 7.15 0.32 10.91
CA PRO A 56 7.02 -0.30 9.59
C PRO A 56 7.72 0.54 8.51
N CYS A 57 8.70 -0.02 7.82
CA CYS A 57 9.39 0.60 6.70
C CYS A 57 8.53 0.56 5.43
N ARG A 58 8.27 1.74 4.81
CA ARG A 58 7.43 1.86 3.59
C ARG A 58 8.16 1.48 2.30
N HIS A 59 9.48 1.27 2.38
CA HIS A 59 10.30 0.91 1.23
C HIS A 59 10.48 -0.61 1.09
N CYS A 60 10.86 -1.31 2.16
CA CYS A 60 11.03 -2.76 2.13
C CYS A 60 9.80 -3.54 2.63
N LEU A 61 8.78 -2.85 3.15
CA LEU A 61 7.56 -3.42 3.72
C LEU A 61 7.82 -4.48 4.80
N ARG A 62 8.81 -4.20 5.66
CA ARG A 62 9.10 -4.96 6.88
C ARG A 62 9.03 -4.05 8.09
N TYR A 63 8.73 -4.62 9.23
CA TYR A 63 8.95 -3.93 10.48
C TYR A 63 10.43 -3.91 10.80
N ALA A 64 10.92 -2.76 11.28
CA ALA A 64 12.28 -2.63 11.75
C ALA A 64 12.48 -3.45 13.02
N SER A 65 13.67 -4.03 13.19
CA SER A 65 14.04 -4.66 14.46
C SER A 65 14.29 -3.59 15.53
N ALA A 66 14.19 -3.99 16.80
CA ALA A 66 14.65 -3.13 17.89
C ALA A 66 16.15 -2.81 17.71
N GLY A 67 16.52 -1.55 17.78
CA GLY A 67 17.88 -1.08 17.55
C GLY A 67 18.15 -0.59 16.11
N ASP A 68 17.29 -0.88 15.14
CA ASP A 68 17.47 -0.37 13.78
C ASP A 68 17.22 1.15 13.73
N PRO A 69 18.09 1.92 13.04
CA PRO A 69 17.84 3.34 12.84
C PRO A 69 16.78 3.57 11.74
N LEU A 70 15.77 4.37 12.06
CA LEU A 70 14.68 4.77 11.17
C LEU A 70 14.68 6.28 10.94
N LEU A 71 14.19 6.71 9.79
CA LEU A 71 13.80 8.09 9.52
C LEU A 71 12.28 8.19 9.53
N LEU A 72 11.75 9.08 10.37
CA LEU A 72 10.34 9.47 10.40
C LEU A 72 10.16 10.75 9.59
N PHE A 73 9.24 10.77 8.63
CA PHE A 73 8.98 11.95 7.81
C PHE A 73 7.54 11.98 7.27
N SER A 74 7.13 13.13 6.78
CA SER A 74 5.84 13.32 6.12
C SER A 74 5.89 12.82 4.68
N TYR A 75 4.91 12.02 4.28
CA TYR A 75 4.81 11.44 2.95
C TYR A 75 3.42 11.59 2.36
N ARG A 76 3.36 11.89 1.09
CA ARG A 76 2.13 11.99 0.29
C ARG A 76 2.09 10.84 -0.73
N PRO A 77 1.29 9.80 -0.48
CA PRO A 77 1.20 8.64 -1.38
C PRO A 77 0.23 8.85 -2.55
N PHE A 78 0.27 10.03 -3.18
CA PHE A 78 -0.58 10.41 -4.30
C PHE A 78 0.24 11.14 -5.35
N ASP A 79 0.03 10.78 -6.63
CA ASP A 79 0.76 11.35 -7.76
C ASP A 79 0.19 12.71 -8.20
N LYS A 80 -1.11 12.93 -7.93
CA LYS A 80 -1.84 14.14 -8.33
C LYS A 80 -2.40 14.86 -7.12
N SER A 81 -2.62 16.16 -7.26
CA SER A 81 -3.38 16.92 -6.26
C SER A 81 -4.86 16.61 -6.39
N ALA A 82 -5.47 16.12 -5.32
CA ALA A 82 -6.88 15.77 -5.25
C ALA A 82 -7.45 16.09 -3.86
N PRO A 83 -8.78 16.33 -3.74
CA PRO A 83 -9.41 16.69 -2.45
C PRO A 83 -9.22 15.65 -1.33
N TYR A 84 -9.07 14.37 -1.69
CA TYR A 84 -8.85 13.28 -0.71
C TYR A 84 -7.37 12.96 -0.48
N GLN A 85 -6.48 13.79 -1.01
CA GLN A 85 -5.06 13.65 -0.78
C GLN A 85 -4.73 13.84 0.70
N GLU A 86 -3.92 12.95 1.22
CA GLU A 86 -3.44 12.99 2.60
C GLU A 86 -1.91 13.02 2.65
N ILE A 87 -1.39 13.75 3.62
CA ILE A 87 0.02 13.74 4.01
C ILE A 87 0.08 13.16 5.41
N GLY A 88 0.96 12.21 5.65
CA GLY A 88 1.06 11.59 6.96
C GLY A 88 2.44 11.04 7.28
N PRO A 89 2.68 10.69 8.56
CA PRO A 89 3.97 10.21 9.02
C PRO A 89 4.23 8.79 8.51
N VAL A 90 5.45 8.56 8.04
CA VAL A 90 5.93 7.25 7.59
C VAL A 90 7.37 7.02 8.03
N PHE A 91 7.76 5.75 8.13
CA PHE A 91 9.14 5.34 8.40
C PHE A 91 9.79 4.68 7.20
N ILE A 92 11.11 4.89 7.07
CA ILE A 92 12.02 4.06 6.28
C ILE A 92 13.26 3.74 7.10
N HIS A 93 13.98 2.64 6.81
CA HIS A 93 15.29 2.39 7.39
C HIS A 93 16.28 3.50 6.98
N ALA A 94 17.00 4.06 7.94
CA ALA A 94 17.98 5.13 7.68
C ALA A 94 19.18 4.62 6.88
N ASN A 95 19.67 3.42 7.19
CA ASN A 95 20.85 2.81 6.54
C ASN A 95 20.56 2.18 5.17
N GLY A 96 19.32 2.29 4.67
CA GLY A 96 18.90 1.68 3.42
C GLY A 96 18.39 0.24 3.60
N CYS A 97 17.67 -0.21 2.58
CA CYS A 97 17.10 -1.56 2.50
C CYS A 97 16.72 -1.82 1.03
N PRO A 98 16.58 -3.08 0.58
CA PRO A 98 16.01 -3.37 -0.73
C PRO A 98 14.52 -2.96 -0.76
N ARG A 99 14.06 -2.47 -1.91
CA ARG A 99 12.63 -2.19 -2.11
C ARG A 99 11.86 -3.51 -2.14
N PHE A 100 10.66 -3.51 -1.57
CA PHE A 100 9.75 -4.64 -1.71
C PHE A 100 9.40 -4.86 -3.20
N PRO A 101 9.54 -6.08 -3.75
CA PRO A 101 9.22 -6.36 -5.14
C PRO A 101 7.70 -6.30 -5.38
N SER A 102 7.28 -5.70 -6.48
CA SER A 102 5.84 -5.50 -6.78
C SER A 102 5.07 -6.81 -7.03
N ASP A 103 5.77 -7.86 -7.43
CA ASP A 103 5.30 -9.23 -7.68
C ASP A 103 5.59 -10.20 -6.52
N GLY A 104 6.05 -9.69 -5.39
CA GLY A 104 6.45 -10.48 -4.21
C GLY A 104 5.29 -11.07 -3.39
N GLY A 105 4.05 -10.96 -3.88
CA GLY A 105 2.86 -11.35 -3.13
C GLY A 105 2.50 -10.35 -2.04
N PHE A 106 1.59 -10.72 -1.13
CA PHE A 106 1.21 -9.86 -0.02
C PHE A 106 2.33 -9.82 1.04
N PRO A 107 2.75 -8.63 1.56
CA PRO A 107 3.87 -8.53 2.48
C PRO A 107 3.62 -9.29 3.78
N GLU A 108 4.53 -10.21 4.13
CA GLU A 108 4.36 -11.16 5.23
C GLU A 108 4.14 -10.47 6.59
N ASP A 109 4.93 -9.45 6.90
CA ASP A 109 4.82 -8.72 8.17
C ASP A 109 3.47 -8.01 8.32
N PHE A 110 2.84 -7.64 7.21
CA PHE A 110 1.53 -6.99 7.19
C PHE A 110 0.38 -8.00 7.08
N SER A 111 0.60 -9.19 6.53
CA SER A 111 -0.42 -10.23 6.49
C SER A 111 -0.79 -10.72 7.89
N ARG A 112 0.13 -10.65 8.83
CA ARG A 112 -0.04 -11.10 10.24
C ARG A 112 -0.68 -10.04 11.14
N ARG A 113 -1.04 -8.87 10.59
CA ARG A 113 -1.58 -7.74 11.36
C ARG A 113 -2.89 -7.26 10.76
N PRO A 114 -3.81 -6.73 11.58
CA PRO A 114 -5.00 -6.11 11.04
C PRO A 114 -4.64 -4.83 10.29
N LEU A 115 -5.34 -4.59 9.17
CA LEU A 115 -5.17 -3.41 8.32
C LEU A 115 -6.52 -2.76 8.04
N ILE A 116 -6.49 -1.46 7.77
CA ILE A 116 -7.59 -0.77 7.11
C ILE A 116 -7.27 -0.70 5.62
N LEU A 117 -8.22 -1.11 4.79
CA LEU A 117 -8.13 -1.03 3.34
C LEU A 117 -9.08 0.07 2.85
N ARG A 118 -8.53 1.08 2.19
CA ARG A 118 -9.29 2.22 1.68
C ARG A 118 -9.25 2.22 0.16
N PRO A 119 -10.39 1.98 -0.52
CA PRO A 119 -10.46 1.95 -1.97
C PRO A 119 -10.53 3.37 -2.55
N TYR A 120 -9.88 3.57 -3.68
CA TYR A 120 -9.88 4.82 -4.45
C TYR A 120 -10.24 4.56 -5.90
N ASP A 121 -10.93 5.51 -6.53
CA ASP A 121 -11.17 5.53 -7.98
C ASP A 121 -9.96 6.11 -8.76
N ALA A 122 -10.07 6.14 -10.09
CA ALA A 122 -9.03 6.68 -10.98
C ALA A 122 -8.82 8.20 -10.85
N SER A 123 -9.69 8.91 -10.12
CA SER A 123 -9.59 10.33 -9.82
C SER A 123 -9.05 10.60 -8.41
N ASP A 124 -8.50 9.58 -7.74
CA ASP A 124 -8.01 9.63 -6.37
C ASP A 124 -9.10 9.99 -5.33
N LYS A 125 -10.39 9.74 -5.63
CA LYS A 125 -11.47 9.88 -4.67
C LYS A 125 -11.70 8.56 -3.94
N ILE A 126 -12.04 8.65 -2.67
CA ILE A 126 -12.48 7.47 -1.91
C ILE A 126 -13.75 6.94 -2.57
N HIS A 127 -13.69 5.70 -3.08
CA HIS A 127 -14.77 5.13 -3.87
C HIS A 127 -15.90 4.57 -3.01
N ASP A 128 -15.53 3.87 -1.92
CA ASP A 128 -16.47 3.21 -1.02
C ASP A 128 -15.95 3.27 0.42
N SER A 129 -16.70 2.69 1.34
CA SER A 129 -16.29 2.56 2.74
C SER A 129 -14.97 1.79 2.86
N GLN A 130 -14.14 2.24 3.77
CA GLN A 130 -12.93 1.48 4.11
C GLN A 130 -13.31 0.17 4.81
N VAL A 131 -12.53 -0.87 4.57
CA VAL A 131 -12.70 -2.20 5.16
C VAL A 131 -11.64 -2.41 6.24
N PHE A 132 -12.09 -2.81 7.43
CA PHE A 132 -11.19 -3.35 8.44
C PHE A 132 -10.95 -4.83 8.14
N ALA A 133 -9.70 -5.18 7.87
CA ALA A 133 -9.29 -6.55 7.61
C ALA A 133 -8.53 -7.09 8.81
N GLU A 134 -9.02 -8.19 9.37
CA GLU A 134 -8.32 -8.92 10.44
C GLU A 134 -6.97 -9.48 9.94
N ALA A 135 -6.11 -9.86 10.88
CA ALA A 135 -4.86 -10.55 10.56
C ALA A 135 -5.12 -11.79 9.70
N GLY A 136 -4.41 -11.92 8.58
CA GLY A 136 -4.61 -12.97 7.58
C GLY A 136 -5.71 -12.70 6.55
N GLY A 137 -6.55 -11.68 6.74
CA GLY A 137 -7.68 -11.38 5.85
C GLY A 137 -7.44 -10.26 4.84
N ALA A 138 -6.34 -9.53 4.95
CA ALA A 138 -6.13 -8.30 4.18
C ALA A 138 -5.99 -8.55 2.66
N GLU A 139 -5.33 -9.63 2.26
CA GLU A 139 -5.15 -9.98 0.84
C GLU A 139 -6.49 -10.30 0.18
N SER A 140 -7.31 -11.16 0.79
CA SER A 140 -8.63 -11.51 0.27
C SER A 140 -9.59 -10.32 0.26
N ALA A 141 -9.53 -9.45 1.28
CA ALA A 141 -10.32 -8.23 1.32
C ALA A 141 -9.90 -7.23 0.22
N ALA A 142 -8.60 -7.10 -0.07
CA ALA A 142 -8.09 -6.27 -1.16
C ALA A 142 -8.55 -6.80 -2.52
N LEU A 143 -8.50 -8.11 -2.74
CA LEU A 143 -9.02 -8.75 -3.95
C LEU A 143 -10.52 -8.48 -4.13
N ALA A 144 -11.31 -8.56 -3.05
CA ALA A 144 -12.73 -8.28 -3.08
C ALA A 144 -13.04 -6.81 -3.45
N LEU A 145 -12.29 -5.86 -2.88
CA LEU A 145 -12.43 -4.43 -3.22
C LEU A 145 -12.04 -4.17 -4.68
N LEU A 146 -10.95 -4.75 -5.14
CA LEU A 146 -10.46 -4.60 -6.51
C LEU A 146 -11.30 -5.37 -7.54
N ALA A 147 -12.25 -6.22 -7.12
CA ALA A 147 -13.22 -6.84 -8.02
C ALA A 147 -14.20 -5.82 -8.62
N ASP A 148 -14.44 -4.72 -7.93
CA ASP A 148 -15.20 -3.58 -8.49
C ASP A 148 -14.31 -2.83 -9.50
N PRO A 149 -14.69 -2.75 -10.80
CA PRO A 149 -13.92 -2.05 -11.81
C PRO A 149 -13.78 -0.54 -11.57
N ALA A 150 -14.65 0.06 -10.76
CA ALA A 150 -14.57 1.47 -10.40
C ALA A 150 -13.47 1.75 -9.34
N VAL A 151 -13.03 0.74 -8.59
CA VAL A 151 -11.87 0.85 -7.70
C VAL A 151 -10.60 0.75 -8.54
N ALA A 152 -9.83 1.82 -8.63
CA ALA A 152 -8.55 1.84 -9.34
C ALA A 152 -7.43 1.21 -8.50
N TYR A 153 -7.41 1.50 -7.21
CA TYR A 153 -6.41 0.99 -6.27
C TYR A 153 -6.91 1.04 -4.82
N VAL A 154 -6.18 0.39 -3.94
CA VAL A 154 -6.46 0.36 -2.50
C VAL A 154 -5.23 0.82 -1.74
N HIS A 155 -5.38 1.70 -0.75
CA HIS A 155 -4.34 1.95 0.25
C HIS A 155 -4.52 1.03 1.45
N ALA A 156 -3.48 0.25 1.76
CA ALA A 156 -3.34 -0.41 3.05
C ALA A 156 -2.87 0.62 4.09
N ARG A 157 -3.52 0.65 5.25
CA ARG A 157 -3.30 1.61 6.32
C ARG A 157 -3.22 0.90 7.67
N SER A 158 -2.50 1.50 8.61
CA SER A 158 -2.46 1.00 10.00
C SER A 158 -3.86 0.99 10.58
N SER A 159 -4.26 -0.15 11.19
CA SER A 159 -5.54 -0.26 11.90
C SER A 159 -5.61 0.59 13.17
N THR A 160 -4.46 0.91 13.77
CA THR A 160 -4.37 1.64 15.03
C THR A 160 -4.21 3.16 14.85
N ARG A 161 -3.45 3.59 13.85
CA ARG A 161 -3.09 5.01 13.65
C ARG A 161 -3.57 5.58 12.32
N GLY A 162 -4.08 4.75 11.41
CA GLY A 162 -4.55 5.18 10.09
C GLY A 162 -3.44 5.59 9.11
N CYS A 163 -2.16 5.49 9.47
CA CYS A 163 -1.05 5.88 8.59
C CYS A 163 -0.97 4.98 7.36
N PHE A 164 -0.61 5.56 6.21
CA PHE A 164 -0.35 4.83 4.96
C PHE A 164 0.75 3.78 5.14
N MET A 165 0.55 2.59 4.58
CA MET A 165 1.53 1.50 4.56
C MET A 165 2.06 1.24 3.15
N PHE A 166 1.19 0.86 2.22
CA PHE A 166 1.50 0.60 0.82
C PHE A 166 0.22 0.68 -0.03
N ARG A 167 0.41 0.76 -1.34
CA ARG A 167 -0.67 0.73 -2.33
C ARG A 167 -0.79 -0.66 -2.93
N ILE A 168 -2.02 -1.05 -3.25
CA ILE A 168 -2.38 -2.35 -3.82
C ILE A 168 -3.14 -2.09 -5.12
N GLU A 169 -2.74 -2.75 -6.20
CA GLU A 169 -3.39 -2.68 -7.49
C GLU A 169 -3.67 -4.08 -8.04
N ARG A 170 -4.47 -4.15 -9.11
CA ARG A 170 -4.63 -5.39 -9.88
C ARG A 170 -3.30 -5.74 -10.54
N ALA A 171 -2.97 -7.03 -10.57
CA ALA A 171 -1.85 -7.48 -11.39
C ALA A 171 -2.12 -7.19 -12.86
N GLY A 172 -1.10 -6.71 -13.57
CA GLY A 172 -1.24 -6.36 -14.98
C GLY A 172 -1.86 -5.00 -15.27
N ALA A 173 -2.24 -4.20 -14.27
CA ALA A 173 -2.51 -2.78 -14.43
C ALA A 173 -1.16 -2.09 -14.70
N GLY A 174 -0.71 -2.11 -15.96
CA GLY A 174 0.59 -1.65 -16.37
C GLY A 174 0.84 -0.20 -15.95
N THR A 175 2.01 0.04 -15.44
CA THR A 175 2.64 1.37 -15.39
C THR A 175 2.74 1.91 -16.81
N SER A 176 1.83 2.81 -17.17
CA SER A 176 1.99 3.67 -18.33
C SER A 176 2.86 4.84 -17.95
#